data_950c300c47d818cd045ce164311a9c21
#
_entry.id   950c300c47d818cd045ce164311a9c21
#
_cell.length_a   1.000
_cell.length_b   1.000
_cell.length_c   1.000
_cell.angle_alpha   90.00
_cell.angle_beta   90.00
_cell.angle_gamma   90.00
#
_symmetry.space_group_name_H-M   'P 1'
#
loop_
_entity.id
_entity.type
_entity.pdbx_description
1 polymer ?
#
loop_
_entity_poly.entity_id
_entity_poly.type
_entity_poly.pdbx_seq_one_letter_code
_entity_poly.pdbx_strand_id
1 'polypeptide(L)'
;RDSSDHEKTYWKVSLMDETLKMIELAHQGDKAARDRLVTDNLGLVWSIVKRFAGRGYEQEDLFQIGSIGLLKAIDKFDLSYDVRFSTYAVPMIAGEIKRFLRDDGMIKVSRSIKEMGAKVKTARESLCGSLGREPTVEEIAGEIGATREEVAVSMEAAAEVESLYKNVGNGEDKSLCLMDKIEDHRERQEELINHMVLEKLISQLGEKDREIIIRRYFRNQTQT
;
A
#
# COMPACT_ATOMS: atom_id res chain seq x y z
N ARG A 1 -2.18 15.68 51.18
CA ARG A 1 -1.65 15.39 49.82
C ARG A 1 -1.26 13.91 49.64
N ASP A 2 -1.02 13.16 50.73
CA ASP A 2 -0.57 11.74 50.68
C ASP A 2 -1.67 10.68 50.43
N SER A 3 -2.92 10.98 50.79
CA SER A 3 -4.01 9.98 50.70
C SER A 3 -4.46 9.67 49.26
N SER A 4 -4.35 10.63 48.37
CA SER A 4 -4.78 10.52 46.96
C SER A 4 -3.80 9.70 46.07
N ASP A 5 -2.53 9.65 46.44
CA ASP A 5 -1.51 8.90 45.68
C ASP A 5 -1.51 7.40 46.06
N HIS A 6 -1.81 7.05 47.29
CA HIS A 6 -2.00 5.65 47.71
C HIS A 6 -3.25 5.01 47.10
N GLU A 7 -4.38 5.72 47.02
CA GLU A 7 -5.58 5.22 46.33
C GLU A 7 -5.33 4.96 44.84
N LYS A 8 -4.69 5.90 44.14
CA LYS A 8 -4.36 5.73 42.71
C LYS A 8 -3.41 4.54 42.45
N THR A 9 -2.53 4.24 43.37
CA THR A 9 -1.62 3.09 43.27
C THR A 9 -2.36 1.78 43.50
N TYR A 10 -3.28 1.72 44.47
CA TYR A 10 -4.11 0.55 44.75
C TYR A 10 -5.01 0.18 43.55
N TRP A 11 -5.69 1.18 42.95
CA TRP A 11 -6.52 0.97 41.76
C TRP A 11 -5.72 0.49 40.54
N LYS A 12 -4.49 0.96 40.37
CA LYS A 12 -3.61 0.52 39.28
C LYS A 12 -3.14 -0.93 39.43
N VAL A 13 -2.85 -1.37 40.64
CA VAL A 13 -2.45 -2.75 40.93
C VAL A 13 -3.63 -3.70 40.74
N SER A 14 -4.82 -3.33 41.25
CA SER A 14 -6.03 -4.13 41.09
C SER A 14 -6.48 -4.32 39.67
N LEU A 15 -6.40 -3.27 38.81
CA LEU A 15 -6.68 -3.34 37.38
C LEU A 15 -5.65 -4.19 36.61
N MET A 16 -4.41 -4.18 37.05
CA MET A 16 -3.35 -4.99 36.42
C MET A 16 -3.58 -6.48 36.69
N ASP A 17 -3.95 -6.83 37.94
CA ASP A 17 -4.28 -8.21 38.31
C ASP A 17 -5.53 -8.74 37.60
N GLU A 18 -6.54 -7.89 37.38
CA GLU A 18 -7.74 -8.26 36.63
C GLU A 18 -7.45 -8.51 35.15
N THR A 19 -6.65 -7.66 34.53
CA THR A 19 -6.25 -7.83 33.11
C THR A 19 -5.47 -9.13 32.91
N LEU A 20 -4.51 -9.44 33.78
CA LEU A 20 -3.73 -10.66 33.72
C LEU A 20 -4.59 -11.92 33.90
N LYS A 21 -5.53 -11.91 34.87
CA LYS A 21 -6.50 -13.01 35.04
C LYS A 21 -7.36 -13.22 33.78
N MET A 22 -7.82 -12.15 33.18
CA MET A 22 -8.63 -12.25 31.96
C MET A 22 -7.81 -12.79 30.77
N ILE A 23 -6.52 -12.45 30.66
CA ILE A 23 -5.63 -13.02 29.63
C ILE A 23 -5.44 -14.52 29.87
N GLU A 24 -5.28 -14.95 31.13
CA GLU A 24 -5.18 -16.35 31.49
C GLU A 24 -6.44 -17.14 31.09
N LEU A 25 -7.63 -16.61 31.37
CA LEU A 25 -8.91 -17.22 30.98
C LEU A 25 -9.03 -17.27 29.44
N ALA A 26 -8.61 -16.21 28.74
CA ALA A 26 -8.61 -16.18 27.28
C ALA A 26 -7.68 -17.25 26.68
N HIS A 27 -6.49 -17.49 27.29
CA HIS A 27 -5.58 -18.57 26.90
C HIS A 27 -6.15 -19.97 27.16
N GLN A 28 -7.02 -20.12 28.16
CA GLN A 28 -7.76 -21.35 28.44
C GLN A 28 -8.95 -21.57 27.47
N GLY A 29 -9.22 -20.62 26.56
CA GLY A 29 -10.25 -20.72 25.53
C GLY A 29 -11.56 -20.00 25.86
N ASP A 30 -11.61 -19.19 26.93
CA ASP A 30 -12.78 -18.39 27.25
C ASP A 30 -12.91 -17.20 26.26
N LYS A 31 -13.89 -17.34 25.35
CA LYS A 31 -14.21 -16.31 24.36
C LYS A 31 -14.73 -15.01 25.00
N ALA A 32 -15.52 -15.11 26.05
CA ALA A 32 -16.10 -13.94 26.70
C ALA A 32 -15.02 -13.08 27.38
N ALA A 33 -14.02 -13.71 28.00
CA ALA A 33 -12.87 -13.02 28.57
C ALA A 33 -12.02 -12.34 27.45
N ARG A 34 -11.83 -13.03 26.34
CA ARG A 34 -11.11 -12.49 25.15
C ARG A 34 -11.82 -11.29 24.55
N ASP A 35 -13.13 -11.37 24.30
CA ASP A 35 -13.94 -10.30 23.74
C ASP A 35 -13.96 -9.07 24.64
N ARG A 36 -14.05 -9.27 25.95
CA ARG A 36 -13.99 -8.20 26.96
C ARG A 36 -12.62 -7.51 26.96
N LEU A 37 -11.51 -8.29 26.91
CA LEU A 37 -10.16 -7.73 26.80
C LEU A 37 -9.99 -6.86 25.55
N VAL A 38 -10.52 -7.30 24.41
CA VAL A 38 -10.49 -6.51 23.18
C VAL A 38 -11.25 -5.21 23.38
N THR A 39 -12.50 -5.28 23.85
CA THR A 39 -13.37 -4.12 24.05
C THR A 39 -12.75 -3.08 24.98
N ASP A 40 -12.19 -3.52 26.10
CA ASP A 40 -11.57 -2.66 27.14
C ASP A 40 -10.28 -1.98 26.59
N ASN A 41 -9.62 -2.56 25.56
CA ASN A 41 -8.40 -2.04 24.99
C ASN A 41 -8.56 -1.37 23.60
N LEU A 42 -9.79 -1.21 23.09
CA LEU A 42 -10.02 -0.51 21.80
C LEU A 42 -9.52 0.93 21.82
N GLY A 43 -9.62 1.61 22.99
CA GLY A 43 -9.06 2.97 23.15
C GLY A 43 -7.55 3.03 22.94
N LEU A 44 -6.82 1.96 23.29
CA LEU A 44 -5.38 1.85 23.02
C LEU A 44 -5.11 1.75 21.51
N VAL A 45 -5.91 0.96 20.79
CA VAL A 45 -5.80 0.85 19.31
C VAL A 45 -6.01 2.21 18.67
N TRP A 46 -7.08 2.94 19.03
CA TRP A 46 -7.34 4.28 18.51
C TRP A 46 -6.21 5.28 18.78
N SER A 47 -5.61 5.22 19.96
CA SER A 47 -4.49 6.11 20.32
C SER A 47 -3.27 5.89 19.41
N ILE A 48 -3.07 4.65 18.94
CA ILE A 48 -1.98 4.27 18.05
C ILE A 48 -2.32 4.65 16.61
N VAL A 49 -3.56 4.36 16.14
CA VAL A 49 -4.04 4.68 14.79
C VAL A 49 -3.87 6.18 14.47
N LYS A 50 -4.18 7.06 15.41
CA LYS A 50 -4.00 8.51 15.26
C LYS A 50 -2.59 8.93 14.84
N ARG A 51 -1.55 8.15 15.20
CA ARG A 51 -0.15 8.41 14.82
C ARG A 51 0.13 8.08 13.34
N PHE A 52 -0.77 7.33 12.69
CA PHE A 52 -0.66 6.92 11.29
C PHE A 52 -1.64 7.67 10.39
N ALA A 53 -2.38 8.65 10.91
CA ALA A 53 -3.30 9.48 10.13
C ALA A 53 -2.57 10.22 9.00
N GLY A 54 -3.26 10.46 7.89
CA GLY A 54 -2.70 11.20 6.74
C GLY A 54 -1.75 10.40 5.83
N ARG A 55 -1.78 9.07 5.90
CA ARG A 55 -0.96 8.18 5.06
C ARG A 55 -1.71 7.54 3.89
N GLY A 56 -2.82 8.15 3.45
CA GLY A 56 -3.59 7.68 2.29
C GLY A 56 -4.58 6.55 2.60
N TYR A 57 -4.77 6.21 3.87
CA TYR A 57 -5.72 5.18 4.33
C TYR A 57 -6.75 5.77 5.29
N GLU A 58 -7.95 5.22 5.28
CA GLU A 58 -8.98 5.58 6.24
C GLU A 58 -8.61 5.10 7.65
N GLN A 59 -8.97 5.89 8.67
CA GLN A 59 -8.63 5.55 10.06
C GLN A 59 -9.33 4.29 10.52
N GLU A 60 -10.53 4.02 10.01
CA GLU A 60 -11.32 2.83 10.28
C GLU A 60 -10.62 1.56 9.78
N ASP A 61 -10.02 1.59 8.60
CA ASP A 61 -9.24 0.46 8.07
C ASP A 61 -8.01 0.19 8.93
N LEU A 62 -7.27 1.24 9.27
CA LEU A 62 -6.12 1.13 10.18
C LEU A 62 -6.52 0.64 11.56
N PHE A 63 -7.73 0.99 12.04
CA PHE A 63 -8.28 0.49 13.29
C PHE A 63 -8.56 -1.01 13.25
N GLN A 64 -9.12 -1.52 12.13
CA GLN A 64 -9.32 -2.96 11.97
C GLN A 64 -7.99 -3.72 11.97
N ILE A 65 -6.99 -3.22 11.24
CA ILE A 65 -5.64 -3.81 11.24
C ILE A 65 -5.00 -3.74 12.63
N GLY A 66 -5.14 -2.60 13.32
CA GLY A 66 -4.66 -2.44 14.70
C GLY A 66 -5.34 -3.40 15.67
N SER A 67 -6.65 -3.65 15.48
CA SER A 67 -7.42 -4.60 16.30
C SER A 67 -6.94 -6.04 16.09
N ILE A 68 -6.53 -6.42 14.87
CA ILE A 68 -5.85 -7.70 14.62
C ILE A 68 -4.52 -7.77 15.39
N GLY A 69 -3.76 -6.67 15.44
CA GLY A 69 -2.55 -6.57 16.24
C GLY A 69 -2.79 -6.74 17.73
N LEU A 70 -3.89 -6.18 18.26
CA LEU A 70 -4.32 -6.35 19.65
C LEU A 70 -4.70 -7.81 19.96
N LEU A 71 -5.46 -8.46 19.07
CA LEU A 71 -5.81 -9.88 19.21
C LEU A 71 -4.55 -10.75 19.28
N LYS A 72 -3.60 -10.53 18.37
CA LYS A 72 -2.31 -11.23 18.40
C LYS A 72 -1.52 -10.96 19.68
N ALA A 73 -1.63 -9.76 20.23
CA ALA A 73 -0.98 -9.42 21.49
C ALA A 73 -1.61 -10.18 22.66
N ILE A 74 -2.95 -10.30 22.71
CA ILE A 74 -3.65 -11.09 23.74
C ILE A 74 -3.24 -12.56 23.64
N ASP A 75 -3.28 -13.14 22.44
CA ASP A 75 -3.01 -14.56 22.22
C ASP A 75 -1.54 -14.96 22.52
N LYS A 76 -0.59 -14.01 22.40
CA LYS A 76 0.84 -14.28 22.53
C LYS A 76 1.48 -13.68 23.79
N PHE A 77 0.70 -13.02 24.63
CA PHE A 77 1.23 -12.43 25.86
C PHE A 77 1.69 -13.50 26.82
N ASP A 78 2.95 -13.45 27.23
CA ASP A 78 3.50 -14.38 28.21
C ASP A 78 3.34 -13.79 29.62
N LEU A 79 2.54 -14.47 30.42
CA LEU A 79 2.23 -14.10 31.82
C LEU A 79 3.44 -14.22 32.76
N SER A 80 4.53 -14.89 32.34
CA SER A 80 5.74 -15.01 33.14
C SER A 80 6.55 -13.71 33.26
N TYR A 81 6.36 -12.77 32.30
CA TYR A 81 7.03 -11.48 32.34
C TYR A 81 6.32 -10.49 33.27
N ASP A 82 7.07 -9.87 34.14
CA ASP A 82 6.57 -8.78 35.01
C ASP A 82 6.49 -7.44 34.22
N VAL A 83 5.67 -7.41 33.18
CA VAL A 83 5.44 -6.24 32.34
C VAL A 83 3.95 -6.00 32.15
N ARG A 84 3.56 -4.73 32.02
CA ARG A 84 2.17 -4.38 31.72
C ARG A 84 1.78 -4.86 30.33
N PHE A 85 0.58 -5.41 30.20
CA PHE A 85 0.02 -5.82 28.89
C PHE A 85 0.11 -4.70 27.84
N SER A 86 -0.18 -3.45 28.19
CA SER A 86 -0.08 -2.31 27.25
C SER A 86 1.33 -2.10 26.70
N THR A 87 2.38 -2.38 27.49
CA THR A 87 3.78 -2.27 27.04
C THR A 87 4.09 -3.26 25.93
N TYR A 88 3.48 -4.44 26.00
CA TYR A 88 3.61 -5.47 24.96
C TYR A 88 2.66 -5.22 23.77
N ALA A 89 1.42 -4.80 24.04
CA ALA A 89 0.40 -4.62 23.00
C ALA A 89 0.71 -3.45 22.05
N VAL A 90 1.24 -2.34 22.55
CA VAL A 90 1.55 -1.13 21.72
C VAL A 90 2.47 -1.44 20.55
N PRO A 91 3.65 -2.07 20.73
CA PRO A 91 4.50 -2.44 19.60
C PRO A 91 3.87 -3.47 18.67
N MET A 92 3.06 -4.40 19.17
CA MET A 92 2.35 -5.39 18.36
C MET A 92 1.31 -4.72 17.43
N ILE A 93 0.48 -3.84 17.98
CA ILE A 93 -0.52 -3.07 17.22
C ILE A 93 0.17 -2.20 16.17
N ALA A 94 1.18 -1.42 16.58
CA ALA A 94 1.93 -0.58 15.67
C ALA A 94 2.69 -1.38 14.58
N GLY A 95 3.16 -2.57 14.92
CA GLY A 95 3.83 -3.50 14.02
C GLY A 95 2.91 -3.99 12.91
N GLU A 96 1.67 -4.40 13.25
CA GLU A 96 0.68 -4.83 12.24
C GLU A 96 0.27 -3.66 11.32
N ILE A 97 0.04 -2.48 11.86
CA ILE A 97 -0.28 -1.30 11.04
C ILE A 97 0.90 -0.97 10.10
N LYS A 98 2.15 -0.94 10.60
CA LYS A 98 3.33 -0.70 9.77
C LYS A 98 3.52 -1.77 8.69
N ARG A 99 3.22 -3.04 9.02
CA ARG A 99 3.28 -4.14 8.09
C ARG A 99 2.25 -3.96 6.98
N PHE A 100 1.01 -3.66 7.33
CA PHE A 100 -0.05 -3.37 6.37
C PHE A 100 0.35 -2.22 5.43
N LEU A 101 0.72 -1.06 5.97
CA LEU A 101 1.14 0.11 5.19
C LEU A 101 2.32 -0.19 4.24
N ARG A 102 3.21 -1.11 4.62
CA ARG A 102 4.31 -1.52 3.78
C ARG A 102 3.89 -2.48 2.68
N ASP A 103 3.02 -3.45 3.01
CA ASP A 103 2.69 -4.58 2.12
C ASP A 103 1.49 -4.26 1.23
N ASP A 104 0.62 -3.34 1.65
CA ASP A 104 -0.52 -2.84 0.88
C ASP A 104 -0.10 -1.67 -0.02
N GLY A 105 -0.43 -1.78 -1.29
CA GLY A 105 -0.15 -0.76 -2.30
C GLY A 105 -0.74 -1.20 -3.63
N MET A 106 -1.23 -0.23 -4.44
CA MET A 106 -1.82 -0.50 -5.77
C MET A 106 -0.85 -1.23 -6.69
N ILE A 107 0.44 -0.93 -6.58
CA ILE A 107 1.50 -1.61 -7.32
C ILE A 107 2.37 -2.39 -6.35
N LYS A 108 2.60 -3.68 -6.64
CA LYS A 108 3.45 -4.53 -5.84
C LYS A 108 4.93 -4.20 -6.09
N VAL A 109 5.55 -3.54 -5.14
CA VAL A 109 6.98 -3.20 -5.14
C VAL A 109 7.73 -4.13 -4.19
N SER A 110 8.92 -4.60 -4.57
CA SER A 110 9.75 -5.46 -3.72
C SER A 110 10.15 -4.75 -2.41
N ARG A 111 10.37 -5.54 -1.36
CA ARG A 111 10.74 -5.00 -0.05
C ARG A 111 12.05 -4.21 -0.11
N SER A 112 13.05 -4.71 -0.85
CA SER A 112 14.34 -4.05 -1.00
C SER A 112 14.21 -2.65 -1.62
N ILE A 113 13.38 -2.50 -2.66
CA ILE A 113 13.12 -1.21 -3.31
C ILE A 113 12.39 -0.26 -2.37
N LYS A 114 11.38 -0.74 -1.61
CA LYS A 114 10.68 0.08 -0.60
C LYS A 114 11.62 0.55 0.53
N GLU A 115 12.51 -0.32 1.01
CA GLU A 115 13.51 0.02 2.02
C GLU A 115 14.55 1.04 1.48
N MET A 116 14.97 0.86 0.22
CA MET A 116 15.84 1.82 -0.45
C MET A 116 15.13 3.17 -0.62
N GLY A 117 13.87 3.20 -1.07
CA GLY A 117 13.06 4.41 -1.20
C GLY A 117 12.93 5.19 0.12
N ALA A 118 12.77 4.48 1.25
CA ALA A 118 12.76 5.12 2.57
C ALA A 118 14.11 5.78 2.92
N LYS A 119 15.25 5.13 2.62
CA LYS A 119 16.58 5.70 2.80
C LYS A 119 16.80 6.91 1.91
N VAL A 120 16.41 6.81 0.63
CA VAL A 120 16.49 7.90 -0.35
C VAL A 120 15.70 9.12 0.13
N LYS A 121 14.47 8.92 0.62
CA LYS A 121 13.64 10.01 1.16
C LYS A 121 14.32 10.70 2.35
N THR A 122 14.84 9.94 3.29
CA THR A 122 15.53 10.49 4.48
C THR A 122 16.81 11.25 4.09
N ALA A 123 17.61 10.68 3.18
CA ALA A 123 18.82 11.34 2.69
C ALA A 123 18.49 12.63 1.92
N ARG A 124 17.46 12.61 1.07
CA ARG A 124 16.97 13.79 0.35
C ARG A 124 16.55 14.91 1.29
N GLU A 125 15.76 14.60 2.33
CA GLU A 125 15.32 15.57 3.34
C GLU A 125 16.51 16.17 4.10
N SER A 126 17.51 15.35 4.49
CA SER A 126 18.73 15.79 5.16
C SER A 126 19.59 16.68 4.28
N LEU A 127 19.83 16.27 3.02
CA LEU A 127 20.63 17.03 2.06
C LEU A 127 19.93 18.33 1.66
N CYS A 128 18.62 18.32 1.48
CA CYS A 128 17.84 19.53 1.19
C CYS A 128 17.99 20.56 2.31
N GLY A 129 17.96 20.13 3.57
CA GLY A 129 18.19 21.00 4.73
C GLY A 129 19.61 21.58 4.79
N SER A 130 20.64 20.81 4.39
CA SER A 130 22.04 21.24 4.43
C SER A 130 22.47 22.09 3.24
N LEU A 131 21.97 21.76 2.03
CA LEU A 131 22.34 22.42 0.77
C LEU A 131 21.47 23.65 0.47
N GLY A 132 20.29 23.77 1.09
CA GLY A 132 19.32 24.82 0.78
C GLY A 132 18.70 24.73 -0.63
N ARG A 133 18.90 23.61 -1.33
CA ARG A 133 18.36 23.28 -2.66
C ARG A 133 18.00 21.80 -2.75
N GLU A 134 17.28 21.44 -3.78
CA GLU A 134 17.01 20.04 -4.12
C GLU A 134 18.35 19.32 -4.45
N PRO A 135 18.66 18.18 -3.78
CA PRO A 135 19.84 17.39 -4.08
C PRO A 135 19.71 16.62 -5.38
N THR A 136 20.80 16.42 -6.09
CA THR A 136 20.85 15.57 -7.27
C THR A 136 20.83 14.09 -6.91
N VAL A 137 20.48 13.23 -7.88
CA VAL A 137 20.50 11.76 -7.70
C VAL A 137 21.89 11.26 -7.30
N GLU A 138 22.95 11.92 -7.80
CA GLU A 138 24.35 11.59 -7.50
C GLU A 138 24.71 11.92 -6.05
N GLU A 139 24.26 13.06 -5.56
CA GLU A 139 24.48 13.46 -4.17
C GLU A 139 23.75 12.53 -3.19
N ILE A 140 22.51 12.13 -3.52
CA ILE A 140 21.75 11.16 -2.74
C ILE A 140 22.43 9.79 -2.76
N ALA A 141 22.88 9.33 -3.94
CA ALA A 141 23.57 8.05 -4.11
C ALA A 141 24.87 8.00 -3.31
N GLY A 142 25.62 9.10 -3.31
CA GLY A 142 26.85 9.25 -2.50
C GLY A 142 26.57 9.18 -0.99
N GLU A 143 25.50 9.83 -0.52
CA GLU A 143 25.14 9.87 0.90
C GLU A 143 24.72 8.49 1.44
N ILE A 144 23.98 7.71 0.66
CA ILE A 144 23.48 6.39 1.10
C ILE A 144 24.38 5.22 0.69
N GLY A 145 25.43 5.47 -0.11
CA GLY A 145 26.35 4.43 -0.61
C GLY A 145 25.69 3.47 -1.61
N ALA A 146 24.77 3.98 -2.46
CA ALA A 146 24.08 3.21 -3.49
C ALA A 146 24.48 3.68 -4.90
N THR A 147 24.07 2.90 -5.93
CA THR A 147 24.26 3.33 -7.32
C THR A 147 23.18 4.33 -7.75
N ARG A 148 23.44 5.11 -8.80
CA ARG A 148 22.45 6.07 -9.35
C ARG A 148 21.20 5.35 -9.85
N GLU A 149 21.37 4.19 -10.45
CA GLU A 149 20.31 3.36 -10.98
C GLU A 149 19.39 2.86 -9.87
N GLU A 150 19.96 2.39 -8.74
CA GLU A 150 19.18 1.96 -7.57
C GLU A 150 18.38 3.11 -6.96
N VAL A 151 18.97 4.30 -6.87
CA VAL A 151 18.27 5.50 -6.41
C VAL A 151 17.14 5.86 -7.36
N ALA A 152 17.38 5.92 -8.68
CA ALA A 152 16.39 6.26 -9.68
C ALA A 152 15.20 5.28 -9.66
N VAL A 153 15.47 3.97 -9.69
CA VAL A 153 14.44 2.92 -9.61
C VAL A 153 13.62 3.03 -8.31
N SER A 154 14.27 3.33 -7.19
CA SER A 154 13.57 3.46 -5.90
C SER A 154 12.71 4.72 -5.82
N MET A 155 13.14 5.83 -6.44
CA MET A 155 12.35 7.06 -6.55
C MET A 155 11.12 6.86 -7.44
N GLU A 156 11.29 6.20 -8.58
CA GLU A 156 10.18 5.88 -9.50
C GLU A 156 9.17 4.93 -8.84
N ALA A 157 9.65 3.91 -8.15
CA ALA A 157 8.78 2.95 -7.44
C ALA A 157 8.07 3.56 -6.22
N ALA A 158 8.55 4.66 -5.68
CA ALA A 158 7.93 5.41 -4.59
C ALA A 158 6.92 6.46 -5.07
N ALA A 159 6.80 6.66 -6.39
CA ALA A 159 5.81 7.58 -6.96
C ALA A 159 4.39 7.11 -6.64
N GLU A 160 3.55 8.04 -6.22
CA GLU A 160 2.15 7.75 -5.96
C GLU A 160 1.39 7.53 -7.28
N VAL A 161 0.49 6.54 -7.28
CA VAL A 161 -0.39 6.28 -8.41
C VAL A 161 -1.47 7.35 -8.46
N GLU A 162 -1.58 8.03 -9.58
CA GLU A 162 -2.61 9.04 -9.79
C GLU A 162 -3.90 8.44 -10.33
N SER A 163 -5.06 9.01 -9.91
CA SER A 163 -6.35 8.61 -10.44
C SER A 163 -6.53 9.10 -11.87
N LEU A 164 -7.00 8.23 -12.77
CA LEU A 164 -7.36 8.59 -14.14
C LEU A 164 -8.49 9.64 -14.19
N TYR A 165 -9.31 9.69 -13.15
CA TYR A 165 -10.38 10.68 -13.01
C TYR A 165 -9.93 11.98 -12.33
N LYS A 166 -8.63 12.12 -12.05
CA LYS A 166 -8.08 13.36 -11.52
C LYS A 166 -8.32 14.48 -12.51
N ASN A 167 -8.90 15.58 -12.03
CA ASN A 167 -9.15 16.78 -12.82
C ASN A 167 -7.82 17.46 -13.17
N VAL A 168 -7.54 17.65 -14.46
CA VAL A 168 -6.28 18.22 -14.99
C VAL A 168 -6.53 19.59 -15.65
N GLY A 169 -7.79 20.06 -15.69
CA GLY A 169 -8.17 21.35 -16.26
C GLY A 169 -7.71 22.52 -15.41
N ASN A 170 -7.01 23.48 -16.01
CA ASN A 170 -6.69 24.77 -15.41
C ASN A 170 -7.83 25.75 -15.73
N GLY A 171 -8.56 26.25 -14.70
CA GLY A 171 -9.53 27.31 -14.87
C GLY A 171 -10.96 26.85 -15.16
N GLU A 172 -11.58 27.34 -16.23
CA GLU A 172 -13.01 27.15 -16.53
C GLU A 172 -13.37 25.72 -17.00
N ASP A 173 -12.42 24.98 -17.58
CA ASP A 173 -12.61 23.58 -18.01
C ASP A 173 -12.32 22.58 -16.88
N LYS A 174 -13.13 22.59 -15.84
CA LYS A 174 -13.05 21.61 -14.73
C LYS A 174 -13.50 20.19 -15.11
N SER A 175 -13.92 19.97 -16.35
CA SER A 175 -14.45 18.68 -16.82
C SER A 175 -13.39 17.75 -17.43
N LEU A 176 -12.18 18.22 -17.70
CA LEU A 176 -11.10 17.41 -18.29
C LEU A 176 -10.41 16.53 -17.25
N CYS A 177 -10.56 15.21 -17.41
CA CYS A 177 -9.89 14.23 -16.60
C CYS A 177 -8.52 13.84 -17.20
N LEU A 178 -7.64 13.26 -16.39
CA LEU A 178 -6.36 12.73 -16.86
C LEU A 178 -6.56 11.67 -17.98
N MET A 179 -7.62 10.88 -17.88
CA MET A 179 -8.00 9.88 -18.88
C MET A 179 -8.24 10.49 -20.26
N ASP A 180 -8.79 11.70 -20.35
CA ASP A 180 -9.08 12.38 -21.61
C ASP A 180 -7.81 12.89 -22.32
N LYS A 181 -6.68 12.97 -21.59
CA LYS A 181 -5.37 13.38 -22.13
C LYS A 181 -4.49 12.22 -22.57
N ILE A 182 -4.83 11.00 -22.17
CA ILE A 182 -4.05 9.81 -22.54
C ILE A 182 -4.41 9.42 -23.96
N GLU A 183 -3.42 9.48 -24.85
CA GLU A 183 -3.56 9.07 -26.24
C GLU A 183 -3.71 7.55 -26.35
N ASP A 184 -4.69 7.10 -27.14
CA ASP A 184 -4.82 5.69 -27.51
C ASP A 184 -3.87 5.38 -28.68
N HIS A 185 -2.71 4.82 -28.36
CA HIS A 185 -1.68 4.44 -29.35
C HIS A 185 -2.05 3.19 -30.17
N ARG A 186 -3.26 2.68 -30.05
CA ARG A 186 -3.71 1.60 -30.93
C ARG A 186 -4.01 2.16 -32.30
N GLU A 187 -3.14 1.89 -33.24
CA GLU A 187 -3.27 2.24 -34.68
C GLU A 187 -4.44 1.48 -35.35
N ARG A 188 -5.58 1.35 -34.67
CA ARG A 188 -6.76 0.66 -35.23
C ARG A 188 -7.29 1.32 -36.49
N GLN A 189 -7.05 2.62 -36.67
CA GLN A 189 -7.51 3.32 -37.85
C GLN A 189 -6.73 2.90 -39.09
N GLU A 190 -5.40 2.77 -39.02
CA GLU A 190 -4.59 2.25 -40.14
C GLU A 190 -4.91 0.78 -40.44
N GLU A 191 -5.02 -0.06 -39.44
CA GLU A 191 -5.43 -1.46 -39.62
C GLU A 191 -6.80 -1.57 -40.28
N LEU A 192 -7.78 -0.75 -39.83
CA LEU A 192 -9.12 -0.73 -40.43
C LEU A 192 -9.08 -0.27 -41.90
N ILE A 193 -8.36 0.81 -42.20
CA ILE A 193 -8.19 1.33 -43.56
C ILE A 193 -7.52 0.27 -44.43
N ASN A 194 -6.44 -0.33 -43.95
CA ASN A 194 -5.74 -1.39 -44.68
C ASN A 194 -6.62 -2.59 -44.94
N HIS A 195 -7.46 -2.99 -43.98
CA HIS A 195 -8.43 -4.07 -44.12
C HIS A 195 -9.48 -3.74 -45.20
N MET A 196 -10.06 -2.56 -45.15
CA MET A 196 -11.03 -2.09 -46.14
C MET A 196 -10.43 -2.01 -47.55
N VAL A 197 -9.18 -1.52 -47.68
CA VAL A 197 -8.46 -1.46 -48.94
C VAL A 197 -8.19 -2.85 -49.49
N LEU A 198 -7.76 -3.77 -48.61
CA LEU A 198 -7.49 -5.16 -48.97
C LEU A 198 -8.77 -5.87 -49.47
N GLU A 199 -9.88 -5.72 -48.78
CA GLU A 199 -11.18 -6.27 -49.17
C GLU A 199 -11.60 -5.75 -50.57
N LYS A 200 -11.44 -4.43 -50.79
CA LYS A 200 -11.77 -3.81 -52.07
C LYS A 200 -10.88 -4.35 -53.20
N LEU A 201 -9.58 -4.49 -52.96
CA LEU A 201 -8.64 -5.05 -53.97
C LEU A 201 -8.98 -6.51 -54.30
N ILE A 202 -9.25 -7.34 -53.26
CA ILE A 202 -9.64 -8.73 -53.45
C ILE A 202 -10.96 -8.84 -54.24
N SER A 203 -11.91 -7.93 -54.01
CA SER A 203 -13.19 -7.90 -54.71
C SER A 203 -13.05 -7.57 -56.20
N GLN A 204 -12.01 -6.85 -56.61
CA GLN A 204 -11.71 -6.48 -58.01
C GLN A 204 -11.01 -7.58 -58.77
N LEU A 205 -10.47 -8.60 -58.10
CA LEU A 205 -9.81 -9.74 -58.76
C LEU A 205 -10.82 -10.64 -59.47
N GLY A 206 -10.34 -11.30 -60.56
CA GLY A 206 -11.10 -12.36 -61.21
C GLY A 206 -11.44 -13.48 -60.24
N GLU A 207 -12.53 -14.22 -60.55
CA GLU A 207 -13.10 -15.22 -59.64
C GLU A 207 -12.08 -16.30 -59.23
N LYS A 208 -11.24 -16.75 -60.17
CA LYS A 208 -10.20 -17.75 -59.95
C LYS A 208 -9.09 -17.22 -59.02
N ASP A 209 -8.62 -16.01 -59.26
CA ASP A 209 -7.52 -15.39 -58.53
C ASP A 209 -7.98 -15.10 -57.08
N ARG A 210 -9.20 -14.61 -56.89
CA ARG A 210 -9.82 -14.37 -55.60
C ARG A 210 -9.89 -15.65 -54.79
N GLU A 211 -10.34 -16.75 -55.41
CA GLU A 211 -10.48 -18.03 -54.73
C GLU A 211 -9.09 -18.58 -54.29
N ILE A 212 -8.07 -18.46 -55.11
CA ILE A 212 -6.70 -18.85 -54.80
C ILE A 212 -6.18 -18.08 -53.56
N ILE A 213 -6.37 -16.75 -53.55
CA ILE A 213 -5.91 -15.90 -52.44
C ILE A 213 -6.66 -16.26 -51.16
N ILE A 214 -7.99 -16.41 -51.21
CA ILE A 214 -8.79 -16.76 -50.06
C ILE A 214 -8.38 -18.13 -49.49
N ARG A 215 -8.17 -19.12 -50.35
CA ARG A 215 -7.74 -20.45 -49.90
C ARG A 215 -6.35 -20.42 -49.29
N ARG A 216 -5.41 -19.67 -49.90
CA ARG A 216 -4.03 -19.63 -49.44
C ARG A 216 -3.85 -18.86 -48.12
N TYR A 217 -4.39 -17.66 -48.06
CA TYR A 217 -4.11 -16.72 -46.95
C TYR A 217 -5.14 -16.69 -45.86
N PHE A 218 -6.42 -16.96 -46.16
CA PHE A 218 -7.49 -16.96 -45.17
C PHE A 218 -7.85 -18.36 -44.67
N ARG A 219 -7.67 -19.39 -45.52
CA ARG A 219 -7.96 -20.78 -45.13
C ARG A 219 -6.73 -21.65 -44.89
N ASN A 220 -5.53 -21.08 -45.04
CA ASN A 220 -4.24 -21.77 -44.87
C ASN A 220 -4.11 -23.09 -45.66
N GLN A 221 -4.73 -23.20 -46.85
CA GLN A 221 -4.66 -24.40 -47.68
C GLN A 221 -3.34 -24.43 -48.45
N THR A 222 -2.68 -25.59 -48.50
CA THR A 222 -1.48 -25.81 -49.30
C THR A 222 -1.81 -26.06 -50.80
N GLN A 223 -0.85 -25.79 -51.70
CA GLN A 223 -0.95 -26.15 -53.13
C GLN A 223 -0.65 -27.64 -53.27
N THR A 224 -1.60 -28.50 -53.04
CA THR A 224 -1.55 -29.93 -53.36
C THR A 224 -2.85 -30.32 -54.01
#